data_430bac9f6bb80eb2e7c72f6565371cc6
#
_entry.id   430bac9f6bb80eb2e7c72f6565371cc6
#
_cell.length_a   1.000
_cell.length_b   1.000
_cell.length_c   1.000
_cell.angle_alpha   90.00
_cell.angle_beta   90.00
_cell.angle_gamma   90.00
#
_symmetry.space_group_name_H-M   'P 1'
#
loop_
_entity.id
_entity.type
_entity.pdbx_description
1 polymer ?
#
loop_
_entity_poly.entity_id
_entity_poly.type
_entity_poly.pdbx_seq_one_letter_code
_entity_poly.pdbx_strand_id
1 'polypeptide(L)'
;MKKLLLSVMTIASALSINAAEAYIDFPATIGPGTADGKYADGKNNMALTTHEIEGFTFTFAKNDGSSAPAYYSYINKSSGKDEGTVRMYSGNSMQIVAPEGATITAIEMTLGGGTWNHVDSDAGIEVTAGTFSAGFEASTLPSTASWAGSASDLTVTLKNAKNAANKWPQFRIMNMTITYSAGEVTKCATPKFSVKEGTYYTPQTVEISASTEGSAVYYSINGGAETAYTAPIELAEVGTYAISAVAKKDGLESSDAATLNVTIAAPVEVASIAEFIMNGESDATPVYKWTFPVTVTAQMPGNLFVVDADGDAMLIYGNEVPSYNVGDVIPAGIMGEYKNYNGVYELQYPVAASFAASTGNVGFTPADMTCSQITADDVNKVIFIRNATYAETTDDAGKVTAKQMTDNTGSVNVFYQSKWNVENGVSGQVYNLHCVVSAYKGTVQVNPIKFYEPSSVGAINVANANVRAAKGAIEVAGNGNAVVFNAAGQVVAAQHVNGNASIRVAEGFYLVRLGNTVTKVIVK
;
A
#
# COMPACT_ATOMS: atom_id res chain seq x y z
N MET A 1 38.09 -3.50 -46.03
CA MET A 1 37.70 -2.10 -46.18
C MET A 1 36.21 -1.99 -45.74
N LYS A 2 35.99 -1.64 -44.49
CA LYS A 2 34.65 -1.44 -43.93
C LYS A 2 34.20 -0.04 -44.34
N LYS A 3 33.17 0.04 -45.18
CA LYS A 3 32.49 1.31 -45.44
C LYS A 3 31.55 1.60 -44.28
N LEU A 4 31.95 2.57 -43.49
CA LEU A 4 31.11 3.22 -42.51
C LEU A 4 30.08 4.07 -43.29
N LEU A 5 28.84 3.61 -43.41
CA LEU A 5 27.77 4.43 -43.97
C LEU A 5 27.28 5.34 -42.83
N LEU A 6 27.87 6.53 -42.76
CA LEU A 6 27.37 7.64 -41.98
C LEU A 6 26.16 8.20 -42.74
N SER A 7 24.96 7.78 -42.37
CA SER A 7 23.73 8.41 -42.84
C SER A 7 23.62 9.77 -42.16
N VAL A 8 24.26 10.77 -42.74
CA VAL A 8 23.99 12.17 -42.41
C VAL A 8 22.65 12.51 -43.04
N MET A 9 21.60 12.42 -42.25
CA MET A 9 20.30 12.97 -42.62
C MET A 9 20.45 14.49 -42.55
N THR A 10 20.65 15.14 -43.69
CA THR A 10 20.59 16.59 -43.82
C THR A 10 19.15 17.00 -43.64
N ILE A 11 18.74 17.28 -42.43
CA ILE A 11 17.48 17.98 -42.15
C ILE A 11 17.70 19.40 -42.64
N ALA A 12 16.94 19.77 -43.66
CA ALA A 12 16.93 21.13 -44.18
C ALA A 12 16.60 22.08 -43.00
N SER A 13 17.59 22.85 -42.59
CA SER A 13 17.44 23.94 -41.65
C SER A 13 16.60 25.06 -42.29
N ALA A 14 15.29 24.93 -42.21
CA ALA A 14 14.41 26.09 -42.34
C ALA A 14 14.35 26.74 -40.95
N LEU A 15 14.96 27.91 -40.86
CA LEU A 15 14.97 28.84 -39.76
C LEU A 15 13.86 28.61 -38.71
N SER A 16 14.17 27.99 -37.59
CA SER A 16 13.41 28.21 -36.37
C SER A 16 14.34 28.96 -35.40
N ILE A 17 14.05 30.24 -35.25
CA ILE A 17 14.82 31.18 -34.41
C ILE A 17 14.68 30.84 -32.91
N ASN A 18 13.87 29.84 -32.53
CA ASN A 18 13.64 29.41 -31.15
C ASN A 18 13.35 27.89 -31.04
N ALA A 19 14.25 27.05 -31.55
CA ALA A 19 14.14 25.61 -31.25
C ALA A 19 14.61 25.37 -29.80
N ALA A 20 13.73 24.80 -28.98
CA ALA A 20 14.04 24.34 -27.62
C ALA A 20 14.03 22.80 -27.58
N GLU A 21 14.68 22.23 -26.59
CA GLU A 21 14.70 20.78 -26.34
C GLU A 21 14.21 20.50 -24.91
N ALA A 22 13.34 19.50 -24.78
CA ALA A 22 12.95 18.92 -23.50
C ALA A 22 13.43 17.48 -23.43
N TYR A 23 14.10 17.13 -22.33
CA TYR A 23 14.54 15.76 -22.06
C TYR A 23 13.57 15.08 -21.08
N ILE A 24 12.89 14.07 -21.56
CA ILE A 24 11.89 13.30 -20.80
C ILE A 24 12.55 12.02 -20.30
N ASP A 25 12.83 11.95 -19.00
CA ASP A 25 13.39 10.79 -18.32
C ASP A 25 12.27 10.07 -17.56
N PHE A 26 11.70 9.02 -18.15
CA PHE A 26 10.60 8.29 -17.53
C PHE A 26 11.00 7.58 -16.22
N PRO A 27 12.18 6.92 -16.10
CA PRO A 27 12.66 6.42 -14.81
C PRO A 27 12.71 7.47 -13.71
N ALA A 28 13.21 8.66 -14.01
CA ALA A 28 13.35 9.72 -13.00
C ALA A 28 12.01 10.37 -12.63
N THR A 29 11.06 10.44 -13.57
CA THR A 29 9.81 11.20 -13.39
C THR A 29 8.62 10.36 -12.95
N ILE A 30 8.52 9.11 -13.39
CA ILE A 30 7.39 8.21 -13.07
C ILE A 30 7.83 6.90 -12.42
N GLY A 31 9.11 6.65 -12.30
CA GLY A 31 9.65 5.52 -11.54
C GLY A 31 9.30 5.63 -10.05
N PRO A 32 9.33 4.53 -9.30
CA PRO A 32 8.94 4.52 -7.88
C PRO A 32 9.91 5.29 -6.96
N GLY A 33 11.10 5.67 -7.46
CA GLY A 33 12.10 6.41 -6.69
C GLY A 33 12.73 5.64 -5.52
N THR A 34 12.44 4.35 -5.37
CA THR A 34 12.93 3.48 -4.29
C THR A 34 14.08 2.62 -4.73
N ALA A 35 15.00 2.28 -3.83
CA ALA A 35 16.18 1.47 -4.13
C ALA A 35 15.87 0.03 -4.58
N ASP A 36 14.71 -0.50 -4.25
CA ASP A 36 14.22 -1.82 -4.67
C ASP A 36 13.34 -1.77 -5.94
N GLY A 37 13.07 -0.57 -6.48
CA GLY A 37 12.29 -0.36 -7.69
C GLY A 37 10.81 -0.74 -7.55
N LYS A 38 10.23 -0.59 -6.36
CA LYS A 38 8.83 -0.97 -6.10
C LYS A 38 7.98 0.22 -5.70
N TYR A 39 6.75 0.23 -6.20
CA TYR A 39 5.70 1.13 -5.78
C TYR A 39 5.10 0.72 -4.42
N ALA A 40 4.27 1.56 -3.83
CA ALA A 40 3.66 1.32 -2.52
C ALA A 40 2.84 0.01 -2.43
N ASP A 41 2.35 -0.50 -3.56
CA ASP A 41 1.64 -1.79 -3.64
C ASP A 41 2.58 -3.01 -3.73
N GLY A 42 3.89 -2.81 -3.61
CA GLY A 42 4.92 -3.85 -3.68
C GLY A 42 5.22 -4.37 -5.10
N LYS A 43 4.59 -3.81 -6.14
CA LYS A 43 4.85 -4.17 -7.54
C LYS A 43 5.95 -3.31 -8.14
N ASN A 44 6.59 -3.81 -9.18
CA ASN A 44 7.58 -3.06 -9.97
C ASN A 44 6.98 -2.43 -11.25
N ASN A 45 5.65 -2.30 -11.31
CA ASN A 45 4.98 -1.67 -12.45
C ASN A 45 3.77 -0.86 -11.99
N MET A 46 3.46 0.18 -12.76
CA MET A 46 2.34 1.08 -12.57
C MET A 46 1.61 1.28 -13.90
N ALA A 47 0.28 1.16 -13.90
CA ALA A 47 -0.54 1.49 -15.07
C ALA A 47 -0.43 2.98 -15.37
N LEU A 48 -0.25 3.32 -16.65
CA LEU A 48 -0.09 4.69 -17.11
C LEU A 48 -1.44 5.26 -17.56
N THR A 49 -1.68 6.52 -17.20
CA THR A 49 -2.84 7.31 -17.62
C THR A 49 -2.36 8.63 -18.23
N THR A 50 -2.43 9.73 -17.47
CA THR A 50 -1.96 11.04 -17.90
C THR A 50 -0.86 11.53 -16.97
N HIS A 51 0.23 12.03 -17.53
CA HIS A 51 1.38 12.57 -16.83
C HIS A 51 1.83 13.87 -17.47
N GLU A 52 2.19 14.85 -16.64
CA GLU A 52 2.82 16.08 -17.09
C GLU A 52 4.31 16.00 -16.77
N ILE A 53 5.15 16.14 -17.80
CA ILE A 53 6.61 16.02 -17.71
C ILE A 53 7.22 17.12 -18.58
N GLU A 54 8.06 17.97 -18.00
CA GLU A 54 8.76 19.07 -18.71
C GLU A 54 7.79 19.96 -19.50
N GLY A 55 6.57 20.18 -18.99
CA GLY A 55 5.54 21.00 -19.63
C GLY A 55 4.74 20.30 -20.73
N PHE A 56 5.10 19.08 -21.10
CA PHE A 56 4.34 18.25 -22.04
C PHE A 56 3.34 17.36 -21.29
N THR A 57 2.13 17.22 -21.86
CA THR A 57 1.13 16.28 -21.33
C THR A 57 1.20 14.98 -22.12
N PHE A 58 1.50 13.88 -21.44
CA PHE A 58 1.51 12.51 -21.96
C PHE A 58 0.25 11.80 -21.53
N THR A 59 -0.58 11.35 -22.47
CA THR A 59 -1.77 10.53 -22.17
C THR A 59 -1.63 9.17 -22.83
N PHE A 60 -1.73 8.12 -22.00
CA PHE A 60 -1.61 6.73 -22.43
C PHE A 60 -2.97 6.06 -22.44
N ALA A 61 -3.32 5.40 -23.53
CA ALA A 61 -4.60 4.71 -23.67
C ALA A 61 -4.42 3.27 -24.11
N LYS A 62 -5.25 2.38 -23.53
CA LYS A 62 -5.26 0.97 -23.88
C LYS A 62 -5.91 0.75 -25.26
N ASN A 63 -6.91 1.54 -25.62
CA ASN A 63 -7.74 1.40 -26.80
C ASN A 63 -8.24 -0.06 -26.95
N ASP A 64 -8.00 -0.70 -28.12
CA ASP A 64 -8.37 -2.08 -28.42
C ASP A 64 -7.29 -3.12 -28.06
N GLY A 65 -6.21 -2.71 -27.40
CA GLY A 65 -5.13 -3.58 -26.93
C GLY A 65 -5.57 -4.54 -25.83
N SER A 66 -4.96 -5.70 -25.75
CA SER A 66 -5.21 -6.69 -24.70
C SER A 66 -4.66 -6.24 -23.32
N SER A 67 -3.54 -5.52 -23.32
CA SER A 67 -2.84 -5.03 -22.11
C SER A 67 -2.83 -3.51 -22.09
N ALA A 68 -2.98 -2.92 -20.91
CA ALA A 68 -2.84 -1.46 -20.75
C ALA A 68 -1.37 -1.04 -20.80
N PRO A 69 -1.07 0.20 -21.24
CA PRO A 69 0.26 0.78 -21.11
C PRO A 69 0.68 0.83 -19.64
N ALA A 70 1.95 0.56 -19.36
CA ALA A 70 2.45 0.58 -17.99
C ALA A 70 3.93 0.96 -17.96
N TYR A 71 4.35 1.66 -16.89
CA TYR A 71 5.75 1.78 -16.56
C TYR A 71 6.21 0.55 -15.78
N TYR A 72 7.37 0.01 -16.13
CA TYR A 72 8.02 -1.11 -15.42
C TYR A 72 9.39 -0.65 -14.94
N SER A 73 9.55 -0.56 -13.63
CA SER A 73 10.82 -0.27 -12.98
C SER A 73 11.79 -1.44 -13.12
N TYR A 74 13.06 -1.12 -13.34
CA TYR A 74 14.16 -2.08 -13.36
C TYR A 74 15.40 -1.46 -12.73
N ILE A 75 15.74 -1.86 -11.52
CA ILE A 75 16.95 -1.40 -10.85
C ILE A 75 18.18 -2.14 -11.41
N ASN A 76 19.05 -1.41 -12.07
CA ASN A 76 20.33 -1.93 -12.52
C ASN A 76 21.23 -2.19 -11.30
N LYS A 77 21.61 -3.45 -11.08
CA LYS A 77 22.39 -3.87 -9.90
C LYS A 77 23.79 -3.25 -9.84
N SER A 78 24.35 -2.82 -10.98
CA SER A 78 25.69 -2.25 -11.06
C SER A 78 25.68 -0.74 -10.78
N SER A 79 24.67 -0.02 -11.25
CA SER A 79 24.54 1.44 -11.10
C SER A 79 23.65 1.87 -9.94
N GLY A 80 22.77 0.99 -9.45
CA GLY A 80 21.72 1.31 -8.49
C GLY A 80 20.60 2.21 -9.04
N LYS A 81 20.61 2.52 -10.34
CA LYS A 81 19.64 3.39 -10.99
C LYS A 81 18.46 2.58 -11.55
N ASP A 82 17.29 3.21 -11.57
CA ASP A 82 16.14 2.68 -12.31
C ASP A 82 16.36 2.90 -13.82
N GLU A 83 16.45 1.82 -14.57
CA GLU A 83 16.54 1.76 -16.03
C GLU A 83 15.25 1.16 -16.60
N GLY A 84 14.13 1.39 -15.92
CA GLY A 84 12.81 0.94 -16.32
C GLY A 84 12.32 1.59 -17.60
N THR A 85 11.18 1.14 -18.08
CA THR A 85 10.64 1.59 -19.36
C THR A 85 9.11 1.78 -19.30
N VAL A 86 8.64 2.79 -20.03
CA VAL A 86 7.25 2.84 -20.48
C VAL A 86 7.04 1.71 -21.48
N ARG A 87 6.12 0.80 -21.21
CA ARG A 87 5.77 -0.30 -22.11
C ARG A 87 4.41 -0.06 -22.73
N MET A 88 4.43 -0.01 -24.05
CA MET A 88 3.22 0.03 -24.88
C MET A 88 3.09 -1.29 -25.62
N TYR A 89 1.88 -1.78 -25.72
CA TYR A 89 1.55 -3.04 -26.38
C TYR A 89 0.70 -2.78 -27.61
N SER A 90 0.55 -3.80 -28.47
CA SER A 90 -0.36 -3.77 -29.61
C SER A 90 -1.73 -3.20 -29.23
N GLY A 91 -2.20 -2.24 -30.01
CA GLY A 91 -3.45 -1.51 -29.79
C GLY A 91 -3.33 -0.28 -28.86
N ASN A 92 -2.21 -0.08 -28.18
CA ASN A 92 -2.05 1.07 -27.28
C ASN A 92 -1.69 2.35 -28.03
N SER A 93 -2.01 3.51 -27.45
CA SER A 93 -1.55 4.81 -27.92
C SER A 93 -0.91 5.65 -26.80
N MET A 94 -0.02 6.54 -27.22
CA MET A 94 0.57 7.62 -26.43
C MET A 94 0.29 8.92 -27.17
N GLN A 95 -0.45 9.83 -26.55
CA GLN A 95 -0.64 11.18 -27.01
C GLN A 95 0.37 12.10 -26.29
N ILE A 96 0.98 12.99 -27.04
CA ILE A 96 1.92 13.99 -26.54
C ILE A 96 1.38 15.36 -26.94
N VAL A 97 0.95 16.14 -25.97
CA VAL A 97 0.50 17.52 -26.18
C VAL A 97 1.62 18.48 -25.78
N ALA A 98 1.98 19.36 -26.67
CA ALA A 98 2.98 20.40 -26.43
C ALA A 98 2.46 21.46 -25.44
N PRO A 99 3.36 22.18 -24.75
CA PRO A 99 2.98 23.39 -24.03
C PRO A 99 2.22 24.36 -24.94
N GLU A 100 1.39 25.21 -24.35
CA GLU A 100 0.56 26.17 -25.09
C GLU A 100 1.41 27.03 -26.04
N GLY A 101 0.95 27.15 -27.29
CA GLY A 101 1.65 27.86 -28.34
C GLY A 101 2.87 27.15 -28.92
N ALA A 102 3.32 26.05 -28.35
CA ALA A 102 4.47 25.31 -28.84
C ALA A 102 4.09 24.30 -29.94
N THR A 103 5.07 23.99 -30.79
CA THR A 103 4.90 22.99 -31.87
C THR A 103 6.08 22.02 -31.79
N ILE A 104 5.80 20.73 -31.62
CA ILE A 104 6.80 19.65 -31.67
C ILE A 104 7.29 19.51 -33.12
N THR A 105 8.59 19.47 -33.31
CA THR A 105 9.21 19.35 -34.64
C THR A 105 10.00 18.06 -34.81
N ALA A 106 10.54 17.52 -33.71
CA ALA A 106 11.18 16.22 -33.71
C ALA A 106 11.11 15.55 -32.34
N ILE A 107 11.16 14.24 -32.32
CA ILE A 107 11.32 13.42 -31.11
C ILE A 107 12.36 12.36 -31.38
N GLU A 108 13.34 12.25 -30.49
CA GLU A 108 14.28 11.13 -30.43
C GLU A 108 14.04 10.30 -29.18
N MET A 109 13.87 9.00 -29.33
CA MET A 109 13.53 8.08 -28.23
C MET A 109 14.66 7.08 -28.03
N THR A 110 15.06 6.86 -26.77
CA THR A 110 15.91 5.75 -26.37
C THR A 110 15.05 4.58 -25.93
N LEU A 111 15.30 3.41 -26.51
CA LEU A 111 14.53 2.20 -26.24
C LEU A 111 15.29 1.26 -25.32
N GLY A 112 14.60 0.76 -24.32
CA GLY A 112 15.11 -0.23 -23.36
C GLY A 112 14.62 -1.65 -23.68
N GLY A 113 15.16 -2.64 -22.95
CA GLY A 113 14.66 -4.01 -22.97
C GLY A 113 14.96 -4.87 -24.20
N GLY A 114 15.99 -4.51 -24.96
CA GLY A 114 16.69 -5.30 -26.01
C GLY A 114 15.79 -6.14 -26.93
N THR A 115 15.39 -7.34 -26.51
CA THR A 115 14.71 -8.34 -27.35
C THR A 115 13.20 -8.14 -27.54
N TRP A 116 12.61 -7.07 -27.03
CA TRP A 116 11.13 -6.92 -26.96
C TRP A 116 10.55 -5.76 -27.79
N ASN A 117 11.39 -4.93 -28.40
CA ASN A 117 10.90 -3.86 -29.26
C ASN A 117 10.57 -4.41 -30.66
N HIS A 118 9.33 -4.89 -30.81
CA HIS A 118 8.85 -5.47 -32.07
C HIS A 118 8.06 -4.44 -32.89
N VAL A 119 8.66 -3.29 -33.13
CA VAL A 119 8.07 -2.20 -33.91
C VAL A 119 8.90 -1.99 -35.16
N ASP A 120 8.31 -2.16 -36.32
CA ASP A 120 8.90 -1.67 -37.55
C ASP A 120 8.15 -0.41 -38.01
N SER A 121 8.85 0.50 -38.65
CA SER A 121 8.42 1.86 -38.96
C SER A 121 7.21 1.93 -39.87
N ASP A 122 6.95 0.90 -40.68
CA ASP A 122 5.97 0.99 -41.75
C ASP A 122 4.68 0.22 -41.48
N ALA A 123 4.76 -0.81 -40.64
CA ALA A 123 3.63 -1.72 -40.41
C ALA A 123 3.10 -1.73 -38.98
N GLY A 124 3.88 -1.25 -37.99
CA GLY A 124 3.54 -1.38 -36.56
C GLY A 124 3.06 -0.12 -35.88
N ILE A 125 3.29 1.07 -36.46
CA ILE A 125 2.96 2.36 -35.84
C ILE A 125 2.12 3.23 -36.77
N GLU A 126 1.17 3.93 -36.18
CA GLU A 126 0.42 5.04 -36.80
C GLU A 126 0.70 6.31 -35.99
N VAL A 127 0.84 7.43 -36.69
CA VAL A 127 0.96 8.76 -36.10
C VAL A 127 -0.05 9.71 -36.71
N THR A 128 -0.57 10.63 -35.91
CA THR A 128 -1.56 11.63 -36.36
C THR A 128 -0.94 12.68 -37.27
N ALA A 129 0.38 12.90 -37.20
CA ALA A 129 1.10 13.84 -38.05
C ALA A 129 2.55 13.39 -38.21
N GLY A 130 3.24 13.88 -39.24
CA GLY A 130 4.65 13.64 -39.47
C GLY A 130 5.01 12.20 -39.86
N THR A 131 6.28 11.84 -39.63
CA THR A 131 6.82 10.53 -39.99
C THR A 131 7.53 9.93 -38.78
N PHE A 132 7.18 8.68 -38.44
CA PHE A 132 7.85 7.89 -37.42
C PHE A 132 8.91 6.97 -38.08
N SER A 133 10.07 6.85 -37.48
CA SER A 133 11.15 5.96 -37.91
C SER A 133 11.69 5.18 -36.72
N ALA A 134 11.70 3.86 -36.83
CA ALA A 134 12.43 2.98 -35.92
C ALA A 134 13.42 2.18 -36.74
N GLY A 135 14.68 2.18 -36.35
CA GLY A 135 15.75 1.48 -37.06
C GLY A 135 15.66 -0.04 -36.86
N PHE A 136 14.57 -0.65 -37.32
CA PHE A 136 14.33 -2.09 -37.19
C PHE A 136 15.04 -2.83 -38.35
N GLU A 137 16.08 -3.60 -38.02
CA GLU A 137 16.61 -4.65 -38.90
C GLU A 137 16.25 -6.01 -38.27
N ALA A 138 15.91 -7.00 -39.08
CA ALA A 138 15.44 -8.33 -38.63
C ALA A 138 16.45 -9.07 -37.72
N SER A 139 17.72 -8.66 -37.72
CA SER A 139 18.79 -9.21 -36.88
C SER A 139 19.18 -8.34 -35.67
N THR A 140 18.73 -7.08 -35.61
CA THR A 140 19.10 -6.13 -34.57
C THR A 140 17.84 -5.35 -34.16
N LEU A 141 17.45 -5.48 -32.90
CA LEU A 141 16.30 -4.74 -32.37
C LEU A 141 16.67 -3.26 -32.23
N PRO A 142 15.74 -2.33 -32.51
CA PRO A 142 16.00 -0.91 -32.39
C PRO A 142 16.35 -0.54 -30.96
N SER A 143 17.43 0.19 -30.79
CA SER A 143 17.76 0.87 -29.53
C SER A 143 17.30 2.34 -29.51
N THR A 144 16.87 2.85 -30.65
CA THR A 144 16.35 4.21 -30.81
C THR A 144 15.15 4.22 -31.76
N ALA A 145 14.29 5.19 -31.59
CA ALA A 145 13.23 5.55 -32.52
C ALA A 145 13.15 7.06 -32.64
N SER A 146 12.65 7.57 -33.76
CA SER A 146 12.47 9.00 -33.95
C SER A 146 11.14 9.33 -34.62
N TRP A 147 10.69 10.55 -34.39
CA TRP A 147 9.59 11.16 -35.13
C TRP A 147 10.02 12.54 -35.62
N ALA A 148 9.59 12.90 -36.81
CA ALA A 148 9.80 14.23 -37.38
C ALA A 148 8.52 14.72 -38.03
N GLY A 149 8.18 15.98 -37.80
CA GLY A 149 6.93 16.56 -38.33
C GLY A 149 6.66 17.96 -37.81
N SER A 150 5.38 18.29 -37.65
CA SER A 150 4.90 19.51 -37.03
C SER A 150 3.56 19.21 -36.37
N ALA A 151 3.51 19.22 -35.03
CA ALA A 151 2.31 18.94 -34.29
C ALA A 151 2.30 19.64 -32.92
N SER A 152 1.19 20.25 -32.53
CA SER A 152 0.96 20.65 -31.13
C SER A 152 0.36 19.52 -30.31
N ASP A 153 -0.25 18.54 -30.98
CA ASP A 153 -0.85 17.32 -30.44
C ASP A 153 -0.48 16.16 -31.37
N LEU A 154 0.37 15.26 -30.86
CA LEU A 154 0.84 14.09 -31.57
C LEU A 154 0.37 12.83 -30.88
N THR A 155 -0.35 11.97 -31.58
CA THR A 155 -0.67 10.63 -31.10
C THR A 155 0.13 9.58 -31.85
N VAL A 156 0.82 8.72 -31.12
CA VAL A 156 1.54 7.54 -31.59
C VAL A 156 0.76 6.31 -31.19
N THR A 157 0.27 5.53 -32.14
CA THR A 157 -0.53 4.32 -31.91
C THR A 157 0.20 3.08 -32.41
N LEU A 158 0.30 2.05 -31.57
CA LEU A 158 0.75 0.73 -31.99
C LEU A 158 -0.41 -0.04 -32.63
N LYS A 159 -0.26 -0.45 -33.86
CA LYS A 159 -1.32 -1.20 -34.57
C LYS A 159 -1.63 -2.52 -33.85
N ASN A 160 -2.91 -2.84 -33.77
CA ASN A 160 -3.37 -4.11 -33.22
C ASN A 160 -3.29 -5.24 -34.29
N ALA A 161 -2.12 -5.39 -34.88
CA ALA A 161 -1.81 -6.41 -35.88
C ALA A 161 -0.38 -6.90 -35.71
N LYS A 162 -0.12 -8.16 -36.07
CA LYS A 162 1.25 -8.71 -36.07
C LYS A 162 2.07 -8.11 -37.19
N ASN A 163 3.35 -7.85 -36.91
CA ASN A 163 4.31 -7.40 -37.90
C ASN A 163 4.72 -8.54 -38.88
N ALA A 164 5.54 -8.23 -39.88
CA ALA A 164 6.01 -9.18 -40.87
C ALA A 164 6.77 -10.39 -40.26
N ALA A 165 7.35 -10.26 -39.07
CA ALA A 165 7.97 -11.35 -38.33
C ALA A 165 6.99 -12.16 -37.45
N ASN A 166 5.67 -12.00 -37.66
CA ASN A 166 4.59 -12.64 -36.89
C ASN A 166 4.64 -12.34 -35.37
N LYS A 167 5.16 -11.17 -34.98
CA LYS A 167 5.24 -10.69 -33.60
C LYS A 167 4.20 -9.57 -33.38
N TRP A 168 3.60 -9.55 -32.18
CA TRP A 168 2.78 -8.43 -31.76
C TRP A 168 3.65 -7.21 -31.49
N PRO A 169 3.31 -6.02 -31.97
CA PRO A 169 4.04 -4.79 -31.67
C PRO A 169 4.15 -4.55 -30.16
N GLN A 170 5.34 -4.26 -29.71
CA GLN A 170 5.64 -3.83 -28.36
C GLN A 170 6.71 -2.76 -28.40
N PHE A 171 6.55 -1.71 -27.62
CA PHE A 171 7.45 -0.57 -27.57
C PHE A 171 7.84 -0.29 -26.13
N ARG A 172 9.13 -0.16 -25.86
CA ARG A 172 9.69 0.07 -24.52
C ARG A 172 10.54 1.33 -24.55
N ILE A 173 9.99 2.44 -24.07
CA ILE A 173 10.64 3.75 -24.10
C ILE A 173 11.28 4.01 -22.72
N MET A 174 12.58 4.31 -22.70
CA MET A 174 13.31 4.70 -21.50
C MET A 174 13.27 6.21 -21.31
N ASN A 175 13.66 6.95 -22.33
CA ASN A 175 13.63 8.40 -22.34
C ASN A 175 13.41 8.92 -23.77
N MET A 176 13.14 10.20 -23.89
CA MET A 176 13.06 10.88 -25.18
C MET A 176 13.54 12.32 -25.08
N THR A 177 14.08 12.83 -26.19
CA THR A 177 14.32 14.25 -26.39
C THR A 177 13.29 14.79 -27.35
N ILE A 178 12.54 15.81 -26.95
CA ILE A 178 11.55 16.49 -27.78
C ILE A 178 12.11 17.83 -28.21
N THR A 179 12.31 18.01 -29.52
CA THR A 179 12.65 19.31 -30.12
C THR A 179 11.34 20.02 -30.49
N TYR A 180 11.16 21.25 -30.06
CA TYR A 180 9.96 22.03 -30.30
C TYR A 180 10.27 23.50 -30.54
N SER A 181 9.42 24.18 -31.30
CA SER A 181 9.42 25.64 -31.37
C SER A 181 8.57 26.17 -30.24
N ALA A 182 9.14 27.00 -29.37
CA ALA A 182 8.32 27.80 -28.47
C ALA A 182 7.53 28.80 -29.33
N GLY A 183 6.19 28.71 -29.28
CA GLY A 183 5.33 29.73 -29.86
C GLY A 183 5.53 31.07 -29.15
N GLU A 184 5.14 32.14 -29.82
CA GLU A 184 5.05 33.42 -29.13
C GLU A 184 3.97 33.31 -28.07
N VAL A 185 4.36 33.38 -26.78
CA VAL A 185 3.43 33.32 -25.66
C VAL A 185 2.65 34.64 -25.64
N THR A 186 1.41 34.64 -26.13
CA THR A 186 0.55 35.82 -26.15
C THR A 186 -0.39 35.90 -24.95
N LYS A 187 -0.58 34.79 -24.24
CA LYS A 187 -1.52 34.63 -23.11
C LYS A 187 -0.83 33.89 -21.96
N CYS A 188 -1.17 34.24 -20.72
CA CYS A 188 -0.70 33.50 -19.54
C CYS A 188 -1.30 32.08 -19.52
N ALA A 189 -0.53 31.10 -19.07
CA ALA A 189 -1.00 29.74 -18.84
C ALA A 189 -1.97 29.70 -17.65
N THR A 190 -3.00 28.86 -17.75
CA THR A 190 -4.00 28.66 -16.70
C THR A 190 -3.35 28.14 -15.41
N PRO A 191 -3.63 28.74 -14.25
CA PRO A 191 -3.11 28.28 -12.95
C PRO A 191 -3.56 26.86 -12.60
N LYS A 192 -2.81 26.21 -11.71
CA LYS A 192 -3.13 24.87 -11.17
C LYS A 192 -3.26 24.92 -9.66
N PHE A 193 -4.16 24.10 -9.14
CA PHE A 193 -4.37 23.92 -7.71
C PHE A 193 -3.69 22.65 -7.21
N SER A 194 -3.16 22.69 -5.98
CA SER A 194 -2.57 21.53 -5.31
C SER A 194 -3.60 20.51 -4.81
N VAL A 195 -4.84 20.96 -4.60
CA VAL A 195 -5.97 20.17 -4.08
C VAL A 195 -6.93 19.82 -5.23
N LYS A 196 -7.52 18.63 -5.18
CA LYS A 196 -8.55 18.18 -6.14
C LYS A 196 -9.95 18.61 -5.68
N GLU A 197 -10.89 18.68 -6.62
CA GLU A 197 -12.30 18.84 -6.29
C GLU A 197 -12.81 17.68 -5.44
N GLY A 198 -13.71 17.99 -4.49
CA GLY A 198 -14.29 16.97 -3.63
C GLY A 198 -14.73 17.45 -2.26
N THR A 199 -15.20 16.51 -1.47
CA THR A 199 -15.55 16.71 -0.06
C THR A 199 -14.42 16.21 0.84
N TYR A 200 -14.02 17.04 1.79
CA TYR A 200 -12.97 16.74 2.77
C TYR A 200 -13.55 16.90 4.17
N TYR A 201 -13.08 16.10 5.10
CA TYR A 201 -13.50 16.13 6.51
C TYR A 201 -12.39 16.66 7.44
N THR A 202 -11.34 17.19 6.84
CA THR A 202 -10.23 17.87 7.50
C THR A 202 -9.95 19.18 6.78
N PRO A 203 -9.39 20.20 7.47
CA PRO A 203 -8.91 21.41 6.82
C PRO A 203 -8.02 21.12 5.62
N GLN A 204 -8.13 21.92 4.58
CA GLN A 204 -7.31 21.83 3.37
C GLN A 204 -6.51 23.10 3.18
N THR A 205 -5.25 22.94 2.77
CA THR A 205 -4.37 24.04 2.36
C THR A 205 -4.24 24.01 0.86
N VAL A 206 -4.74 25.04 0.17
CA VAL A 206 -4.74 25.12 -1.30
C VAL A 206 -3.59 26.01 -1.75
N GLU A 207 -2.64 25.42 -2.46
CA GLU A 207 -1.60 26.16 -3.18
C GLU A 207 -2.04 26.38 -4.62
N ILE A 208 -1.68 27.55 -5.17
CA ILE A 208 -1.95 27.90 -6.58
C ILE A 208 -0.62 28.18 -7.27
N SER A 209 -0.36 27.50 -8.38
CA SER A 209 0.83 27.67 -9.19
C SER A 209 0.50 28.17 -10.59
N ALA A 210 1.38 28.97 -11.17
CA ALA A 210 1.33 29.39 -12.57
C ALA A 210 2.65 29.05 -13.27
N SER A 211 2.56 28.53 -14.49
CA SER A 211 3.74 28.13 -15.27
C SER A 211 4.28 29.27 -16.15
N THR A 212 3.54 30.35 -16.35
CA THR A 212 4.06 31.53 -17.06
C THR A 212 5.05 32.26 -16.18
N GLU A 213 6.32 32.26 -16.54
CA GLU A 213 7.39 32.91 -15.79
C GLU A 213 7.11 34.41 -15.58
N GLY A 214 7.21 34.88 -14.34
CA GLY A 214 6.99 36.28 -13.96
C GLY A 214 5.51 36.72 -13.99
N SER A 215 4.53 35.79 -14.11
CA SER A 215 3.13 36.12 -13.93
C SER A 215 2.74 36.19 -12.45
N ALA A 216 1.80 37.05 -12.11
CA ALA A 216 1.14 37.10 -10.81
C ALA A 216 -0.19 36.33 -10.88
N VAL A 217 -0.47 35.54 -9.83
CA VAL A 217 -1.75 34.83 -9.70
C VAL A 217 -2.72 35.66 -8.88
N TYR A 218 -3.96 35.74 -9.34
CA TYR A 218 -5.08 36.34 -8.62
C TYR A 218 -6.18 35.29 -8.46
N TYR A 219 -6.89 35.34 -7.34
CA TYR A 219 -7.97 34.41 -7.06
C TYR A 219 -9.16 35.08 -6.40
N SER A 220 -10.32 34.44 -6.49
CA SER A 220 -11.52 34.77 -5.73
C SER A 220 -12.14 33.53 -5.13
N ILE A 221 -12.84 33.67 -4.00
CA ILE A 221 -13.56 32.62 -3.32
C ILE A 221 -15.04 32.99 -3.31
N ASN A 222 -15.91 32.04 -3.72
CA ASN A 222 -17.37 32.18 -3.73
C ASN A 222 -17.86 33.45 -4.46
N GLY A 223 -17.20 33.82 -5.55
CA GLY A 223 -17.53 34.99 -6.34
C GLY A 223 -17.22 36.32 -5.67
N GLY A 224 -16.41 36.31 -4.60
CA GLY A 224 -15.91 37.53 -3.95
C GLY A 224 -14.92 38.32 -4.80
N ALA A 225 -14.35 39.37 -4.23
CA ALA A 225 -13.38 40.21 -4.92
C ALA A 225 -12.10 39.44 -5.25
N GLU A 226 -11.52 39.75 -6.40
CA GLU A 226 -10.22 39.20 -6.82
C GLU A 226 -9.11 39.70 -5.88
N THR A 227 -8.28 38.79 -5.41
CA THR A 227 -7.18 39.04 -4.47
C THR A 227 -5.88 38.44 -5.03
N ALA A 228 -4.76 39.15 -4.85
CA ALA A 228 -3.46 38.62 -5.25
C ALA A 228 -3.08 37.39 -4.38
N TYR A 229 -2.66 36.31 -5.01
CA TYR A 229 -2.18 35.11 -4.32
C TYR A 229 -0.73 35.34 -3.85
N THR A 230 -0.53 35.39 -2.54
CA THR A 230 0.78 35.60 -1.92
C THR A 230 1.15 34.51 -0.90
N ALA A 231 0.18 33.68 -0.51
CA ALA A 231 0.35 32.58 0.43
C ALA A 231 -0.73 31.53 0.20
N PRO A 232 -0.51 30.26 0.63
CA PRO A 232 -1.52 29.20 0.57
C PRO A 232 -2.84 29.61 1.22
N ILE A 233 -3.94 29.13 0.67
CA ILE A 233 -5.30 29.41 1.14
C ILE A 233 -5.71 28.32 2.12
N GLU A 234 -6.01 28.69 3.35
CA GLU A 234 -6.50 27.76 4.37
C GLU A 234 -8.02 27.66 4.32
N LEU A 235 -8.53 26.45 4.05
CA LEU A 235 -9.96 26.11 4.08
C LEU A 235 -10.22 25.30 5.36
N ALA A 236 -10.45 25.99 6.48
CA ALA A 236 -10.61 25.34 7.79
C ALA A 236 -12.07 25.21 8.24
N GLU A 237 -12.93 26.14 7.85
CA GLU A 237 -14.31 26.18 8.30
C GLU A 237 -15.19 25.25 7.45
N VAL A 238 -16.21 24.67 8.07
CA VAL A 238 -17.23 23.88 7.37
C VAL A 238 -17.97 24.76 6.36
N GLY A 239 -18.00 24.33 5.12
CA GLY A 239 -18.62 25.11 4.04
C GLY A 239 -18.17 24.65 2.65
N THR A 240 -18.77 25.24 1.62
CA THR A 240 -18.40 25.01 0.23
C THR A 240 -17.62 26.21 -0.29
N TYR A 241 -16.50 25.93 -0.92
CA TYR A 241 -15.57 26.91 -1.48
C TYR A 241 -15.47 26.71 -2.98
N ALA A 242 -16.00 27.67 -3.75
CA ALA A 242 -15.77 27.77 -5.18
C ALA A 242 -14.62 28.75 -5.40
N ILE A 243 -13.43 28.26 -5.73
CA ILE A 243 -12.23 29.06 -5.95
C ILE A 243 -12.03 29.20 -7.46
N SER A 244 -11.82 30.45 -7.91
CA SER A 244 -11.44 30.76 -9.28
C SER A 244 -10.11 31.49 -9.27
N ALA A 245 -9.17 31.11 -10.15
CA ALA A 245 -7.85 31.71 -10.22
C ALA A 245 -7.44 32.04 -11.66
N VAL A 246 -6.76 33.19 -11.85
CA VAL A 246 -6.21 33.63 -13.14
C VAL A 246 -4.76 34.07 -12.95
N ALA A 247 -3.94 33.85 -13.96
CA ALA A 247 -2.59 34.39 -14.03
C ALA A 247 -2.58 35.65 -14.93
N LYS A 248 -1.84 36.67 -14.50
CA LYS A 248 -1.69 37.94 -15.23
C LYS A 248 -0.21 38.34 -15.32
N LYS A 249 0.18 38.86 -16.48
CA LYS A 249 1.53 39.40 -16.71
C LYS A 249 1.45 40.56 -17.69
N ASP A 250 2.16 41.62 -17.44
CA ASP A 250 2.23 42.76 -18.36
C ASP A 250 2.73 42.34 -19.72
N GLY A 251 2.03 42.77 -20.78
CA GLY A 251 2.33 42.42 -22.15
C GLY A 251 1.73 41.09 -22.64
N LEU A 252 1.06 40.34 -21.79
CA LEU A 252 0.31 39.12 -22.16
C LEU A 252 -1.19 39.27 -21.85
N GLU A 253 -2.02 38.52 -22.54
CA GLU A 253 -3.39 38.31 -22.11
C GLU A 253 -3.45 37.54 -20.82
N SER A 254 -4.45 37.83 -19.98
CA SER A 254 -4.71 37.04 -18.77
C SER A 254 -5.04 35.59 -19.13
N SER A 255 -4.67 34.64 -18.29
CA SER A 255 -5.03 33.23 -18.47
C SER A 255 -6.55 33.02 -18.48
N ASP A 256 -6.98 31.87 -18.97
CA ASP A 256 -8.28 31.33 -18.61
C ASP A 256 -8.36 31.11 -17.10
N ALA A 257 -9.60 31.17 -16.57
CA ALA A 257 -9.82 30.92 -15.17
C ALA A 257 -9.71 29.40 -14.88
N ALA A 258 -8.83 29.04 -13.94
CA ALA A 258 -8.90 27.74 -13.29
C ALA A 258 -9.99 27.78 -12.22
N THR A 259 -10.77 26.71 -12.08
CA THR A 259 -11.81 26.58 -11.05
C THR A 259 -11.55 25.36 -10.18
N LEU A 260 -11.88 25.47 -8.88
CA LEU A 260 -11.77 24.41 -7.91
C LEU A 260 -12.96 24.48 -6.94
N ASN A 261 -13.73 23.39 -6.84
CA ASN A 261 -14.83 23.27 -5.89
C ASN A 261 -14.45 22.31 -4.77
N VAL A 262 -14.33 22.84 -3.55
CA VAL A 262 -14.01 22.09 -2.34
C VAL A 262 -15.11 22.27 -1.32
N THR A 263 -15.57 21.17 -0.73
CA THR A 263 -16.47 21.20 0.43
C THR A 263 -15.72 20.69 1.65
N ILE A 264 -15.66 21.48 2.72
CA ILE A 264 -15.25 21.01 4.04
C ILE A 264 -16.53 20.64 4.78
N ALA A 265 -16.70 19.35 5.08
CA ALA A 265 -17.88 18.81 5.76
C ALA A 265 -17.57 18.46 7.22
N ALA A 266 -18.58 18.58 8.09
CA ALA A 266 -18.46 18.08 9.44
C ALA A 266 -18.71 16.56 9.47
N PRO A 267 -17.85 15.76 10.11
CA PRO A 267 -18.13 14.35 10.34
C PRO A 267 -19.22 14.19 11.41
N VAL A 268 -19.88 13.02 11.41
CA VAL A 268 -20.79 12.61 12.49
C VAL A 268 -19.97 12.13 13.68
N GLU A 269 -20.04 12.78 14.82
CA GLU A 269 -19.32 12.38 16.02
C GLU A 269 -20.03 11.23 16.74
N VAL A 270 -19.25 10.23 17.21
CA VAL A 270 -19.71 9.10 18.01
C VAL A 270 -18.78 8.91 19.20
N ALA A 271 -19.33 8.46 20.34
CA ALA A 271 -18.63 8.38 21.62
C ALA A 271 -18.17 6.96 22.00
N SER A 272 -18.51 5.94 21.21
CA SER A 272 -18.07 4.55 21.41
C SER A 272 -18.16 3.74 20.12
N ILE A 273 -17.55 2.56 20.09
CA ILE A 273 -17.71 1.58 19.00
C ILE A 273 -19.17 1.11 18.93
N ALA A 274 -19.83 0.88 20.06
CA ALA A 274 -21.23 0.50 20.09
C ALA A 274 -22.13 1.56 19.44
N GLU A 275 -21.91 2.84 19.74
CA GLU A 275 -22.65 3.94 19.11
C GLU A 275 -22.36 4.03 17.60
N PHE A 276 -21.11 3.83 17.20
CA PHE A 276 -20.74 3.78 15.77
C PHE A 276 -21.47 2.66 15.02
N ILE A 277 -21.60 1.47 15.63
CA ILE A 277 -22.34 0.33 15.05
C ILE A 277 -23.85 0.63 15.01
N MET A 278 -24.39 1.20 16.08
CA MET A 278 -25.83 1.47 16.21
C MET A 278 -26.30 2.55 15.22
N ASN A 279 -25.50 3.59 15.03
CA ASN A 279 -25.82 4.74 14.19
C ASN A 279 -25.28 4.61 12.76
N GLY A 280 -24.52 3.53 12.47
CA GLY A 280 -23.87 3.32 11.20
C GLY A 280 -24.83 3.00 10.07
N GLU A 281 -24.72 3.74 8.96
CA GLU A 281 -25.49 3.54 7.74
C GLU A 281 -24.57 3.01 6.63
N SER A 282 -24.71 1.73 6.28
CA SER A 282 -23.82 1.04 5.33
C SER A 282 -23.90 1.52 3.88
N ASP A 283 -25.00 2.14 3.50
CA ASP A 283 -25.26 2.58 2.12
C ASP A 283 -25.29 4.10 1.98
N ALA A 284 -25.14 4.82 3.09
CA ALA A 284 -24.90 6.25 3.13
C ALA A 284 -23.39 6.52 3.19
N THR A 285 -22.99 7.73 2.82
CA THR A 285 -21.60 8.17 2.84
C THR A 285 -21.25 9.19 3.94
N PRO A 286 -21.92 9.19 5.14
CA PRO A 286 -21.45 10.04 6.21
C PRO A 286 -20.09 9.51 6.68
N VAL A 287 -19.14 10.41 6.86
CA VAL A 287 -17.92 10.10 7.58
C VAL A 287 -18.17 10.30 9.05
N TYR A 288 -17.85 9.28 9.83
CA TYR A 288 -17.93 9.30 11.29
C TYR A 288 -16.57 9.69 11.88
N LYS A 289 -16.60 10.37 13.02
CA LYS A 289 -15.42 10.69 13.81
C LYS A 289 -15.56 10.11 15.20
N TRP A 290 -14.60 9.30 15.60
CA TRP A 290 -14.55 8.72 16.93
C TRP A 290 -14.00 9.74 17.94
N THR A 291 -14.80 10.07 18.96
CA THR A 291 -14.39 11.02 20.01
C THR A 291 -13.75 10.32 21.22
N PHE A 292 -13.39 9.05 21.07
CA PHE A 292 -12.84 8.18 22.10
C PHE A 292 -11.54 7.54 21.61
N PRO A 293 -10.61 7.17 22.51
CA PRO A 293 -9.41 6.43 22.18
C PRO A 293 -9.71 4.94 22.00
N VAL A 294 -8.85 4.24 21.26
CA VAL A 294 -8.92 2.79 21.10
C VAL A 294 -7.55 2.14 21.31
N THR A 295 -7.56 0.88 21.76
CA THR A 295 -6.35 0.06 21.92
C THR A 295 -6.23 -0.91 20.76
N VAL A 296 -5.05 -1.00 20.18
CA VAL A 296 -4.74 -1.92 19.08
C VAL A 296 -4.66 -3.35 19.61
N THR A 297 -5.43 -4.25 19.03
CA THR A 297 -5.47 -5.68 19.39
C THR A 297 -4.74 -6.56 18.40
N ALA A 298 -4.77 -6.19 17.10
CA ALA A 298 -3.94 -6.81 16.06
C ALA A 298 -3.79 -5.85 14.86
N GLN A 299 -2.69 -6.00 14.12
CA GLN A 299 -2.54 -5.37 12.81
C GLN A 299 -2.07 -6.40 11.79
N MET A 300 -2.82 -6.50 10.70
CA MET A 300 -2.58 -7.37 9.58
C MET A 300 -2.61 -6.54 8.28
N PRO A 301 -2.04 -7.01 7.17
CA PRO A 301 -2.06 -6.25 5.92
C PRO A 301 -3.46 -5.76 5.52
N GLY A 302 -3.66 -4.45 5.52
CA GLY A 302 -4.94 -3.80 5.22
C GLY A 302 -6.01 -3.87 6.31
N ASN A 303 -5.68 -4.35 7.52
CA ASN A 303 -6.61 -4.55 8.62
C ASN A 303 -5.98 -4.12 9.94
N LEU A 304 -6.61 -3.20 10.65
CA LEU A 304 -6.28 -2.83 12.02
C LEU A 304 -7.45 -3.19 12.93
N PHE A 305 -7.22 -4.06 13.90
CA PHE A 305 -8.21 -4.45 14.89
C PHE A 305 -7.98 -3.66 16.17
N VAL A 306 -9.06 -3.10 16.70
CA VAL A 306 -9.01 -2.23 17.87
C VAL A 306 -10.14 -2.58 18.83
N VAL A 307 -10.00 -2.14 20.08
CA VAL A 307 -11.01 -2.24 21.13
C VAL A 307 -11.10 -0.90 21.84
N ASP A 308 -12.32 -0.48 22.21
CA ASP A 308 -12.55 0.68 23.07
C ASP A 308 -12.47 0.33 24.57
N ALA A 309 -12.77 1.32 25.43
CA ALA A 309 -12.71 1.14 26.87
C ALA A 309 -13.79 0.19 27.42
N ASP A 310 -14.90 0.02 26.71
CA ASP A 310 -16.00 -0.86 27.08
C ASP A 310 -15.76 -2.31 26.62
N GLY A 311 -14.72 -2.54 25.84
CA GLY A 311 -14.35 -3.85 25.32
C GLY A 311 -15.02 -4.21 23.99
N ASP A 312 -15.67 -3.24 23.34
CA ASP A 312 -16.22 -3.41 22.01
C ASP A 312 -15.13 -3.38 20.97
N ALA A 313 -15.19 -4.31 20.01
CA ALA A 313 -14.14 -4.51 19.02
C ALA A 313 -14.55 -4.06 17.62
N MET A 314 -13.61 -3.50 16.86
CA MET A 314 -13.85 -3.00 15.51
C MET A 314 -12.68 -3.33 14.58
N LEU A 315 -13.01 -3.58 13.31
CA LEU A 315 -12.07 -3.61 12.20
C LEU A 315 -12.01 -2.22 11.54
N ILE A 316 -10.82 -1.65 11.47
CA ILE A 316 -10.51 -0.53 10.58
C ILE A 316 -9.88 -1.13 9.31
N TYR A 317 -10.60 -1.04 8.20
CA TYR A 317 -10.24 -1.65 6.93
C TYR A 317 -9.72 -0.61 5.94
N GLY A 318 -8.45 -0.75 5.52
CA GLY A 318 -7.83 0.13 4.51
C GLY A 318 -6.32 0.00 4.48
N ASN A 319 -5.72 0.35 3.34
CA ASN A 319 -4.25 0.33 3.19
C ASN A 319 -3.58 1.62 3.71
N GLU A 320 -4.37 2.63 4.04
CA GLU A 320 -3.90 3.97 4.46
C GLU A 320 -3.76 4.11 5.98
N VAL A 321 -4.00 3.02 6.70
CA VAL A 321 -3.84 2.98 8.15
C VAL A 321 -2.35 2.93 8.51
N PRO A 322 -1.85 3.84 9.36
CA PRO A 322 -0.46 3.78 9.83
C PRO A 322 -0.14 2.48 10.58
N SER A 323 1.14 2.19 10.72
CA SER A 323 1.58 1.03 11.49
C SER A 323 1.58 1.34 12.98
N TYR A 324 0.93 0.46 13.75
CA TYR A 324 0.89 0.47 15.21
C TYR A 324 1.34 -0.88 15.77
N ASN A 325 1.78 -0.88 17.03
CA ASN A 325 2.05 -2.13 17.74
C ASN A 325 0.82 -2.58 18.51
N VAL A 326 0.71 -3.87 18.76
CA VAL A 326 -0.32 -4.41 19.66
C VAL A 326 -0.19 -3.78 21.04
N GLY A 327 -1.30 -3.30 21.59
CA GLY A 327 -1.37 -2.56 22.85
C GLY A 327 -1.18 -1.05 22.72
N ASP A 328 -0.83 -0.51 21.55
CA ASP A 328 -0.77 0.92 21.34
C ASP A 328 -2.17 1.55 21.50
N VAL A 329 -2.20 2.72 22.14
CA VAL A 329 -3.42 3.51 22.30
C VAL A 329 -3.45 4.61 21.26
N ILE A 330 -4.41 4.53 20.34
CA ILE A 330 -4.67 5.57 19.35
C ILE A 330 -5.66 6.54 19.98
N PRO A 331 -5.33 7.85 20.08
CA PRO A 331 -6.23 8.83 20.66
C PRO A 331 -7.48 9.04 19.83
N ALA A 332 -8.47 9.73 20.40
CA ALA A 332 -9.66 10.20 19.70
C ALA A 332 -9.31 10.96 18.41
N GLY A 333 -10.18 10.88 17.42
CA GLY A 333 -10.02 11.59 16.15
C GLY A 333 -10.10 10.72 14.91
N ILE A 334 -10.05 9.39 15.03
CA ILE A 334 -10.17 8.48 13.87
C ILE A 334 -11.46 8.76 13.11
N MET A 335 -11.35 8.89 11.79
CA MET A 335 -12.47 9.13 10.89
C MET A 335 -12.54 8.11 9.77
N GLY A 336 -13.76 7.74 9.37
CA GLY A 336 -14.03 6.86 8.24
C GLY A 336 -15.53 6.59 8.09
N GLU A 337 -15.88 5.77 7.11
CA GLU A 337 -17.26 5.39 6.82
C GLU A 337 -17.60 4.08 7.52
N TYR A 338 -18.87 3.92 7.90
CA TYR A 338 -19.35 2.66 8.46
C TYR A 338 -19.69 1.66 7.35
N LYS A 339 -19.37 0.40 7.58
CA LYS A 339 -19.81 -0.72 6.74
C LYS A 339 -20.09 -1.95 7.59
N ASN A 340 -21.24 -2.61 7.32
CA ASN A 340 -21.47 -3.98 7.72
C ASN A 340 -21.22 -4.89 6.51
N TYR A 341 -20.06 -5.54 6.48
CA TYR A 341 -19.72 -6.47 5.41
C TYR A 341 -20.00 -7.91 5.81
N ASN A 342 -21.18 -8.42 5.44
CA ASN A 342 -21.61 -9.80 5.71
C ASN A 342 -21.57 -10.21 7.20
N GLY A 343 -21.79 -9.25 8.11
CA GLY A 343 -21.76 -9.46 9.56
C GLY A 343 -20.46 -9.06 10.24
N VAL A 344 -19.48 -8.56 9.47
CA VAL A 344 -18.29 -7.89 10.03
C VAL A 344 -18.52 -6.40 10.01
N TYR A 345 -18.44 -5.77 11.17
CA TYR A 345 -18.53 -4.32 11.30
C TYR A 345 -17.18 -3.70 11.02
N GLU A 346 -17.15 -2.72 10.13
CA GLU A 346 -15.90 -2.12 9.63
C GLU A 346 -16.02 -0.59 9.62
N LEU A 347 -14.93 0.08 10.00
CA LEU A 347 -14.65 1.44 9.57
C LEU A 347 -13.87 1.34 8.27
N GLN A 348 -14.50 1.72 7.15
CA GLN A 348 -13.89 1.72 5.82
C GLN A 348 -13.50 3.13 5.40
N TYR A 349 -12.70 3.23 4.34
CA TYR A 349 -12.20 4.50 3.80
C TYR A 349 -11.66 5.43 4.89
N PRO A 350 -10.73 4.93 5.73
CA PRO A 350 -10.21 5.71 6.84
C PRO A 350 -9.53 6.97 6.31
N VAL A 351 -9.82 8.11 6.93
CA VAL A 351 -9.17 9.38 6.59
C VAL A 351 -7.75 9.36 7.15
N ALA A 352 -6.75 9.23 6.30
CA ALA A 352 -5.34 9.04 6.71
C ALA A 352 -4.86 10.13 7.71
N ALA A 353 -5.22 11.40 7.48
CA ALA A 353 -4.87 12.52 8.35
C ALA A 353 -5.56 12.49 9.73
N SER A 354 -6.52 11.59 9.95
CA SER A 354 -7.20 11.44 11.25
C SER A 354 -6.47 10.54 12.24
N PHE A 355 -5.44 9.82 11.80
CA PHE A 355 -4.65 8.94 12.64
C PHE A 355 -3.50 9.70 13.31
N ALA A 356 -3.57 9.83 14.61
CA ALA A 356 -2.49 10.40 15.40
C ALA A 356 -1.50 9.30 15.83
N ALA A 357 -0.29 9.71 16.22
CA ALA A 357 0.67 8.81 16.85
C ALA A 357 0.08 8.22 18.15
N SER A 358 0.51 6.99 18.49
CA SER A 358 0.14 6.35 19.75
C SER A 358 0.51 7.24 20.94
N THR A 359 -0.39 7.34 21.92
CA THR A 359 -0.14 8.06 23.17
C THR A 359 0.56 7.20 24.22
N GLY A 360 0.75 5.92 23.96
CA GLY A 360 1.40 4.96 24.83
C GLY A 360 0.99 3.53 24.50
N ASN A 361 1.61 2.55 25.14
CA ASN A 361 1.28 1.14 25.00
C ASN A 361 0.86 0.58 26.36
N VAL A 362 -0.39 0.11 26.45
CA VAL A 362 -0.96 -0.48 27.67
C VAL A 362 -0.87 -1.99 27.68
N GLY A 363 -0.35 -2.57 26.60
CA GLY A 363 -0.37 -4.01 26.37
C GLY A 363 -1.78 -4.49 25.97
N PHE A 364 -1.82 -5.65 25.34
CA PHE A 364 -3.06 -6.36 25.04
C PHE A 364 -2.80 -7.87 25.14
N THR A 365 -3.68 -8.57 25.83
CA THR A 365 -3.65 -10.03 25.91
C THR A 365 -4.97 -10.57 25.38
N PRO A 366 -4.96 -11.35 24.30
CA PRO A 366 -6.16 -11.98 23.78
C PRO A 366 -6.82 -12.86 24.84
N ALA A 367 -8.14 -12.82 24.92
CA ALA A 367 -8.91 -13.71 25.80
C ALA A 367 -8.84 -15.16 25.28
N ASP A 368 -8.76 -16.11 26.21
CA ASP A 368 -8.94 -17.52 25.88
C ASP A 368 -10.44 -17.81 25.73
N MET A 369 -10.84 -18.40 24.60
CA MET A 369 -12.23 -18.81 24.33
C MET A 369 -12.26 -20.25 23.81
N THR A 370 -13.28 -21.00 24.21
CA THR A 370 -13.59 -22.32 23.62
C THR A 370 -14.40 -22.15 22.34
N CYS A 371 -14.37 -23.14 21.46
CA CYS A 371 -15.10 -23.09 20.18
C CYS A 371 -16.59 -22.80 20.35
N SER A 372 -17.24 -23.34 21.41
CA SER A 372 -18.67 -23.12 21.67
C SER A 372 -19.00 -21.74 22.27
N GLN A 373 -18.03 -21.03 22.84
CA GLN A 373 -18.22 -19.69 23.39
C GLN A 373 -18.21 -18.60 22.32
N ILE A 374 -17.64 -18.90 21.14
CA ILE A 374 -17.47 -17.91 20.07
C ILE A 374 -18.83 -17.69 19.38
N THR A 375 -19.32 -16.47 19.43
CA THR A 375 -20.61 -16.04 18.89
C THR A 375 -20.49 -14.85 17.94
N ALA A 376 -21.60 -14.39 17.38
CA ALA A 376 -21.62 -13.20 16.53
C ALA A 376 -21.28 -11.90 17.31
N ASP A 377 -21.47 -11.87 18.62
CA ASP A 377 -21.14 -10.73 19.48
C ASP A 377 -19.62 -10.59 19.70
N ASP A 378 -18.84 -11.60 19.27
CA ASP A 378 -17.39 -11.58 19.39
C ASP A 378 -16.68 -11.16 18.09
N VAL A 379 -17.44 -10.83 17.06
CA VAL A 379 -16.86 -10.39 15.77
C VAL A 379 -15.90 -9.22 15.98
N ASN A 380 -14.75 -9.26 15.29
CA ASN A 380 -13.60 -8.36 15.40
C ASN A 380 -12.74 -8.53 16.67
N LYS A 381 -13.15 -9.32 17.65
CA LYS A 381 -12.29 -9.62 18.82
C LYS A 381 -11.13 -10.53 18.41
N VAL A 382 -9.97 -10.21 18.96
CA VAL A 382 -8.75 -11.03 18.88
C VAL A 382 -8.72 -11.97 20.07
N ILE A 383 -8.66 -13.27 19.82
CA ILE A 383 -8.78 -14.32 20.83
C ILE A 383 -7.73 -15.42 20.69
N PHE A 384 -7.63 -16.27 21.71
CA PHE A 384 -6.98 -17.58 21.63
C PHE A 384 -7.99 -18.72 21.76
N ILE A 385 -7.88 -19.72 20.89
CA ILE A 385 -8.50 -21.02 21.05
C ILE A 385 -7.40 -21.99 21.46
N ARG A 386 -7.53 -22.59 22.67
CA ARG A 386 -6.50 -23.45 23.23
C ARG A 386 -6.77 -24.92 22.97
N ASN A 387 -5.71 -25.69 22.68
CA ASN A 387 -5.73 -27.15 22.56
C ASN A 387 -6.85 -27.67 21.65
N ALA A 388 -7.10 -27.00 20.53
CA ALA A 388 -8.10 -27.38 19.56
C ALA A 388 -7.47 -28.07 18.34
N THR A 389 -8.15 -29.05 17.78
CA THR A 389 -7.71 -29.79 16.61
C THR A 389 -8.11 -29.01 15.35
N TYR A 390 -7.14 -28.72 14.49
CA TYR A 390 -7.41 -28.21 13.16
C TYR A 390 -7.76 -29.35 12.21
N ALA A 391 -8.83 -29.22 11.45
CA ALA A 391 -9.26 -30.23 10.48
C ALA A 391 -9.68 -29.61 9.15
N GLU A 392 -9.35 -30.26 8.06
CA GLU A 392 -9.84 -29.95 6.71
C GLU A 392 -10.76 -31.08 6.23
N THR A 393 -11.90 -30.72 5.65
CA THR A 393 -12.79 -31.65 4.95
C THR A 393 -12.58 -31.48 3.45
N THR A 394 -12.45 -32.58 2.73
CA THR A 394 -12.30 -32.60 1.28
C THR A 394 -13.50 -33.28 0.61
N ASP A 395 -13.82 -32.85 -0.61
CA ASP A 395 -14.75 -33.59 -1.49
C ASP A 395 -14.07 -34.80 -2.13
N ASP A 396 -14.85 -35.58 -2.92
CA ASP A 396 -14.38 -36.79 -3.62
C ASP A 396 -13.25 -36.47 -4.64
N ALA A 397 -13.11 -35.23 -5.07
CA ALA A 397 -12.04 -34.78 -5.96
C ALA A 397 -10.79 -34.31 -5.20
N GLY A 398 -10.79 -34.39 -3.87
CA GLY A 398 -9.67 -33.94 -3.01
C GLY A 398 -9.60 -32.43 -2.77
N LYS A 399 -10.63 -31.68 -3.18
CA LYS A 399 -10.70 -30.23 -2.93
C LYS A 399 -11.17 -29.96 -1.51
N VAL A 400 -10.45 -29.10 -0.78
CA VAL A 400 -10.85 -28.65 0.56
C VAL A 400 -12.15 -27.86 0.48
N THR A 401 -13.18 -28.33 1.19
CA THR A 401 -14.53 -27.72 1.24
C THR A 401 -14.84 -27.04 2.55
N ALA A 402 -14.18 -27.46 3.65
CA ALA A 402 -14.30 -26.82 4.96
C ALA A 402 -12.98 -26.89 5.73
N LYS A 403 -12.80 -25.91 6.61
CA LYS A 403 -11.69 -25.85 7.57
C LYS A 403 -12.27 -25.50 8.93
N GLN A 404 -11.89 -26.20 9.97
CA GLN A 404 -12.45 -26.03 11.32
C GLN A 404 -11.39 -26.17 12.41
N MET A 405 -11.60 -25.44 13.51
CA MET A 405 -10.99 -25.74 14.81
C MET A 405 -12.02 -26.44 15.67
N THR A 406 -11.64 -27.52 16.33
CA THR A 406 -12.54 -28.32 17.19
C THR A 406 -11.87 -28.57 18.53
N ASP A 407 -12.55 -28.24 19.61
CA ASP A 407 -12.17 -28.57 20.98
C ASP A 407 -13.24 -29.50 21.62
N ASN A 408 -13.15 -29.74 22.92
CA ASN A 408 -14.11 -30.57 23.65
C ASN A 408 -15.48 -29.93 23.84
N THR A 409 -15.69 -28.69 23.43
CA THR A 409 -16.95 -27.95 23.57
C THR A 409 -17.70 -27.80 22.26
N GLY A 410 -17.01 -27.82 21.13
CA GLY A 410 -17.62 -27.65 19.81
C GLY A 410 -16.61 -27.39 18.70
N SER A 411 -17.09 -26.84 17.59
CA SER A 411 -16.28 -26.50 16.43
C SER A 411 -16.59 -25.10 15.93
N VAL A 412 -15.60 -24.43 15.36
CA VAL A 412 -15.74 -23.13 14.68
C VAL A 412 -15.05 -23.19 13.30
N ASN A 413 -15.65 -22.58 12.31
CA ASN A 413 -15.08 -22.52 10.96
C ASN A 413 -13.82 -21.64 10.93
N VAL A 414 -12.87 -22.02 10.09
CA VAL A 414 -11.63 -21.30 9.85
C VAL A 414 -11.62 -20.75 8.42
N PHE A 415 -11.39 -19.46 8.29
CA PHE A 415 -11.22 -18.80 7.01
C PHE A 415 -9.89 -18.06 6.94
N TYR A 416 -9.08 -18.35 5.93
CA TYR A 416 -7.80 -17.69 5.73
C TYR A 416 -7.95 -16.44 4.87
N GLN A 417 -7.57 -15.33 5.42
CA GLN A 417 -7.44 -14.09 4.65
C GLN A 417 -6.18 -14.18 3.76
N SER A 418 -6.36 -14.23 2.46
CA SER A 418 -5.27 -14.46 1.50
C SER A 418 -4.14 -13.44 1.59
N LYS A 419 -4.44 -12.20 1.97
CA LYS A 419 -3.46 -11.11 2.12
C LYS A 419 -2.61 -11.21 3.38
N TRP A 420 -3.03 -12.01 4.38
CA TRP A 420 -2.32 -12.08 5.68
C TRP A 420 -1.11 -13.01 5.65
N ASN A 421 -1.01 -13.85 4.63
CA ASN A 421 0.10 -14.81 4.43
C ASN A 421 0.39 -15.68 5.67
N VAL A 422 -0.68 -16.14 6.33
CA VAL A 422 -0.58 -17.03 7.50
C VAL A 422 -0.35 -18.46 7.03
N GLU A 423 0.60 -19.16 7.66
CA GLU A 423 0.83 -20.59 7.41
C GLU A 423 -0.42 -21.41 7.74
N ASN A 424 -0.74 -22.36 6.88
CA ASN A 424 -1.87 -23.26 7.11
C ASN A 424 -1.57 -24.22 8.24
N GLY A 425 -2.57 -24.50 9.09
CA GLY A 425 -2.52 -25.61 10.02
C GLY A 425 -2.44 -26.95 9.26
N VAL A 426 -1.90 -27.96 9.91
CA VAL A 426 -1.87 -29.33 9.40
C VAL A 426 -3.09 -30.07 9.92
N SER A 427 -3.90 -30.63 9.01
CA SER A 427 -5.13 -31.34 9.37
C SER A 427 -4.85 -32.53 10.30
N GLY A 428 -5.63 -32.61 11.38
CA GLY A 428 -5.46 -33.59 12.46
C GLY A 428 -4.52 -33.19 13.58
N GLN A 429 -3.81 -32.06 13.47
CA GLN A 429 -2.92 -31.55 14.52
C GLN A 429 -3.68 -30.66 15.52
N VAL A 430 -3.21 -30.68 16.75
CA VAL A 430 -3.72 -29.82 17.85
C VAL A 430 -2.91 -28.54 17.90
N TYR A 431 -3.57 -27.40 18.04
CA TYR A 431 -2.95 -26.08 18.11
C TYR A 431 -3.55 -25.21 19.20
N ASN A 432 -2.79 -24.22 19.63
CA ASN A 432 -3.30 -23.00 20.22
C ASN A 432 -3.40 -21.96 19.10
N LEU A 433 -4.59 -21.61 18.70
CA LEU A 433 -4.82 -20.68 17.59
C LEU A 433 -5.02 -19.25 18.11
N HIS A 434 -4.14 -18.33 17.72
CA HIS A 434 -4.33 -16.90 17.82
C HIS A 434 -5.11 -16.45 16.57
N CYS A 435 -6.25 -15.85 16.74
CA CYS A 435 -7.15 -15.53 15.64
C CYS A 435 -8.04 -14.31 15.93
N VAL A 436 -8.66 -13.82 14.87
CA VAL A 436 -9.73 -12.83 14.93
C VAL A 436 -11.05 -13.54 14.69
N VAL A 437 -12.07 -13.24 15.48
CA VAL A 437 -13.44 -13.67 15.20
C VAL A 437 -14.00 -12.85 14.05
N SER A 438 -14.61 -13.50 13.08
CA SER A 438 -15.19 -12.90 11.88
C SER A 438 -16.53 -13.52 11.56
N ALA A 439 -17.21 -13.00 10.57
CA ALA A 439 -18.47 -13.55 10.08
C ALA A 439 -18.52 -13.53 8.55
N TYR A 440 -19.28 -14.43 7.97
CA TYR A 440 -19.63 -14.41 6.56
C TYR A 440 -21.04 -14.91 6.35
N LYS A 441 -21.93 -14.05 5.83
CA LYS A 441 -23.34 -14.35 5.57
C LYS A 441 -24.06 -15.00 6.77
N GLY A 442 -23.83 -14.42 7.95
CA GLY A 442 -24.46 -14.88 9.22
C GLY A 442 -23.76 -16.07 9.87
N THR A 443 -22.75 -16.65 9.26
CA THR A 443 -21.97 -17.74 9.86
C THR A 443 -20.71 -17.20 10.52
N VAL A 444 -20.55 -17.46 11.81
CA VAL A 444 -19.36 -17.08 12.58
C VAL A 444 -18.20 -17.98 12.17
N GLN A 445 -17.03 -17.40 12.04
CA GLN A 445 -15.78 -18.06 11.68
C GLN A 445 -14.61 -17.35 12.38
N VAL A 446 -13.43 -17.95 12.32
CA VAL A 446 -12.19 -17.31 12.80
C VAL A 446 -11.18 -17.18 11.68
N ASN A 447 -10.49 -16.04 11.67
CA ASN A 447 -9.41 -15.77 10.74
C ASN A 447 -8.08 -15.95 11.49
N PRO A 448 -7.25 -16.94 11.14
CA PRO A 448 -5.97 -17.17 11.79
C PRO A 448 -5.03 -15.97 11.69
N ILE A 449 -4.38 -15.65 12.79
CA ILE A 449 -3.20 -14.78 12.86
C ILE A 449 -1.96 -15.67 12.97
N LYS A 450 -2.00 -16.67 13.89
CA LYS A 450 -0.88 -17.58 14.07
C LYS A 450 -1.30 -18.89 14.76
N PHE A 451 -0.81 -20.00 14.26
CA PHE A 451 -0.88 -21.29 14.92
C PHE A 451 0.36 -21.48 15.81
N TYR A 452 0.13 -21.89 17.03
CA TYR A 452 1.18 -22.29 17.97
C TYR A 452 1.00 -23.77 18.28
N GLU A 453 2.07 -24.53 18.24
CA GLU A 453 2.05 -25.86 18.83
C GLU A 453 1.53 -25.74 20.25
N PRO A 454 0.61 -26.62 20.70
CA PRO A 454 0.29 -26.65 22.12
C PRO A 454 1.63 -26.73 22.83
N SER A 455 1.85 -25.89 23.83
CA SER A 455 2.96 -26.14 24.70
C SER A 455 2.73 -27.53 25.26
N SER A 456 3.19 -28.56 24.57
CA SER A 456 3.63 -29.74 25.28
C SER A 456 4.51 -29.11 26.37
N VAL A 457 4.16 -29.29 27.61
CA VAL A 457 5.21 -29.28 28.64
C VAL A 457 6.25 -30.20 28.02
N GLY A 458 7.19 -29.60 27.29
CA GLY A 458 8.16 -30.32 26.46
C GLY A 458 8.75 -31.31 27.42
N ALA A 459 8.68 -32.60 27.06
CA ALA A 459 9.10 -33.65 27.97
C ALA A 459 10.26 -33.10 28.73
N ILE A 460 10.07 -32.82 30.03
CA ILE A 460 11.11 -32.21 30.85
C ILE A 460 12.26 -33.12 30.60
N ASN A 461 13.23 -32.69 29.84
CA ASN A 461 14.40 -33.47 29.53
C ASN A 461 15.11 -33.65 30.87
N VAL A 462 14.79 -34.75 31.54
CA VAL A 462 15.44 -35.19 32.80
C VAL A 462 16.84 -35.68 32.43
N ALA A 463 17.51 -34.95 31.56
CA ALA A 463 18.88 -35.14 31.23
C ALA A 463 19.67 -34.20 32.12
N ASN A 464 20.15 -34.78 33.15
CA ASN A 464 21.17 -34.37 34.12
C ASN A 464 20.62 -33.98 35.49
N ALA A 465 20.86 -34.91 36.38
CA ALA A 465 20.56 -34.98 37.78
C ALA A 465 21.28 -33.94 38.67
N ASN A 466 21.10 -32.66 38.36
CA ASN A 466 21.58 -31.59 39.21
C ASN A 466 20.54 -31.18 40.27
N VAL A 467 19.35 -31.79 40.26
CA VAL A 467 18.28 -31.53 41.23
C VAL A 467 17.64 -32.83 41.67
N ARG A 468 17.61 -33.11 42.99
CA ARG A 468 17.01 -34.32 43.56
C ARG A 468 16.23 -34.01 44.83
N ALA A 469 15.25 -34.84 45.13
CA ALA A 469 14.55 -34.79 46.39
C ALA A 469 15.42 -35.36 47.53
N ALA A 470 15.36 -34.71 48.68
CA ALA A 470 15.83 -35.21 49.94
C ALA A 470 14.72 -35.09 50.99
N LYS A 471 14.85 -35.68 52.16
CA LYS A 471 13.85 -35.61 53.22
C LYS A 471 13.68 -34.15 53.68
N GLY A 472 12.49 -33.56 53.36
CA GLY A 472 12.18 -32.16 53.70
C GLY A 472 13.02 -31.11 52.96
N ALA A 473 13.69 -31.47 51.86
CA ALA A 473 14.50 -30.53 51.10
C ALA A 473 14.64 -30.93 49.62
N ILE A 474 15.10 -29.99 48.82
CA ILE A 474 15.53 -30.18 47.43
C ILE A 474 17.02 -29.89 47.34
N GLU A 475 17.80 -30.89 46.93
CA GLU A 475 19.23 -30.72 46.68
C GLU A 475 19.45 -30.30 45.22
N VAL A 476 20.22 -29.24 45.06
CA VAL A 476 20.54 -28.65 43.76
C VAL A 476 22.04 -28.60 43.60
N ALA A 477 22.57 -29.15 42.50
CA ALA A 477 23.98 -29.10 42.16
C ALA A 477 24.18 -28.32 40.85
N GLY A 478 25.02 -27.28 40.86
CA GLY A 478 25.30 -26.42 39.70
C GLY A 478 25.61 -24.98 40.11
N ASN A 479 25.70 -24.10 39.14
CA ASN A 479 25.93 -22.66 39.35
C ASN A 479 24.80 -21.84 38.75
N GLY A 480 24.25 -20.89 39.50
CA GLY A 480 23.19 -19.99 39.05
C GLY A 480 22.06 -19.85 40.08
N ASN A 481 21.02 -19.14 39.69
CA ASN A 481 19.85 -18.94 40.55
C ASN A 481 18.88 -20.12 40.41
N ALA A 482 18.70 -20.86 41.50
CA ALA A 482 17.66 -21.87 41.63
C ALA A 482 16.37 -21.21 42.12
N VAL A 483 15.29 -21.43 41.39
CA VAL A 483 13.94 -20.94 41.74
C VAL A 483 13.02 -22.15 41.85
N VAL A 484 12.36 -22.30 43.00
CA VAL A 484 11.43 -23.40 43.31
C VAL A 484 10.00 -22.91 43.23
N PHE A 485 9.18 -23.59 42.45
CA PHE A 485 7.78 -23.34 42.30
C PHE A 485 6.95 -24.49 42.89
N ASN A 486 5.84 -24.17 43.55
CA ASN A 486 4.84 -25.16 43.97
C ASN A 486 3.95 -25.62 42.80
N ALA A 487 3.02 -26.53 43.03
CA ALA A 487 2.09 -27.04 42.05
C ALA A 487 1.13 -25.96 41.46
N ALA A 488 0.94 -24.83 42.15
CA ALA A 488 0.15 -23.70 41.71
C ALA A 488 1.00 -22.68 40.89
N GLY A 489 2.28 -22.96 40.62
CA GLY A 489 3.18 -22.08 39.92
C GLY A 489 3.76 -20.92 40.75
N GLN A 490 3.47 -20.86 42.03
CA GLN A 490 3.99 -19.82 42.92
C GLN A 490 5.45 -20.12 43.33
N VAL A 491 6.30 -19.10 43.38
CA VAL A 491 7.64 -19.20 43.89
C VAL A 491 7.62 -19.42 45.40
N VAL A 492 8.14 -20.52 45.85
CA VAL A 492 8.24 -20.87 47.30
C VAL A 492 9.65 -20.74 47.85
N ALA A 493 10.66 -20.77 46.98
CA ALA A 493 12.06 -20.51 47.37
C ALA A 493 12.84 -20.02 46.15
N ALA A 494 13.86 -19.18 46.40
CA ALA A 494 14.87 -18.78 45.40
C ALA A 494 16.22 -18.66 46.11
N GLN A 495 17.29 -19.27 45.54
CA GLN A 495 18.61 -19.26 46.13
C GLN A 495 19.68 -19.27 45.03
N HIS A 496 20.71 -18.46 45.21
CA HIS A 496 21.90 -18.57 44.36
C HIS A 496 22.72 -19.79 44.75
N VAL A 497 22.97 -20.68 43.80
CA VAL A 497 23.74 -21.93 44.01
C VAL A 497 25.11 -21.74 43.37
N ASN A 498 26.15 -22.09 44.14
CA ASN A 498 27.51 -22.16 43.67
C ASN A 498 28.10 -23.54 44.14
N GLY A 499 28.05 -24.51 43.24
CA GLY A 499 28.34 -25.90 43.54
C GLY A 499 27.09 -26.66 44.02
N ASN A 500 26.92 -26.88 45.32
CA ASN A 500 25.79 -27.62 45.88
C ASN A 500 24.99 -26.76 46.86
N ALA A 501 23.66 -26.89 46.83
CA ALA A 501 22.76 -26.26 47.79
C ALA A 501 21.62 -27.20 48.19
N SER A 502 21.15 -27.05 49.43
CA SER A 502 19.98 -27.76 49.96
C SER A 502 18.90 -26.74 50.30
N ILE A 503 17.77 -26.77 49.59
CA ILE A 503 16.65 -25.84 49.74
C ILE A 503 15.55 -26.55 50.52
N ARG A 504 15.28 -26.09 51.74
CA ARG A 504 14.20 -26.66 52.58
C ARG A 504 12.83 -26.30 52.03
N VAL A 505 11.99 -27.32 51.89
CA VAL A 505 10.59 -27.18 51.46
C VAL A 505 9.75 -28.24 52.19
N ALA A 506 8.44 -28.02 52.32
CA ALA A 506 7.53 -29.01 52.84
C ALA A 506 7.42 -30.23 51.88
N GLU A 507 6.78 -31.30 52.37
CA GLU A 507 6.39 -32.39 51.47
C GLU A 507 5.47 -31.86 50.35
N GLY A 508 5.73 -32.28 49.12
CA GLY A 508 4.96 -31.80 48.01
C GLY A 508 5.62 -31.95 46.65
N PHE A 509 4.89 -31.48 45.65
CA PHE A 509 5.34 -31.41 44.27
C PHE A 509 5.93 -30.04 43.95
N TYR A 510 7.10 -30.02 43.34
CA TYR A 510 7.86 -28.82 43.01
C TYR A 510 8.44 -28.87 41.61
N LEU A 511 8.52 -27.70 40.97
CA LEU A 511 9.34 -27.44 39.78
C LEU A 511 10.53 -26.58 40.22
N VAL A 512 11.72 -27.00 39.91
CA VAL A 512 12.97 -26.28 40.23
C VAL A 512 13.62 -25.81 38.94
N ARG A 513 13.74 -24.51 38.77
CA ARG A 513 14.47 -23.91 37.67
C ARG A 513 15.88 -23.56 38.13
N LEU A 514 16.90 -24.07 37.42
CA LEU A 514 18.30 -23.66 37.53
C LEU A 514 18.81 -23.23 36.17
N GLY A 515 19.05 -21.94 35.99
CA GLY A 515 19.36 -21.37 34.68
C GLY A 515 18.21 -21.60 33.69
N ASN A 516 18.50 -22.25 32.57
CA ASN A 516 17.51 -22.60 31.53
C ASN A 516 16.88 -24.00 31.71
N THR A 517 17.27 -24.74 32.77
CA THR A 517 16.79 -26.09 33.02
C THR A 517 15.73 -26.09 34.11
N VAL A 518 14.63 -26.79 33.88
CA VAL A 518 13.56 -27.00 34.87
C VAL A 518 13.47 -28.50 35.19
N THR A 519 13.49 -28.83 36.46
CA THR A 519 13.41 -30.22 36.95
C THR A 519 12.21 -30.38 37.87
N LYS A 520 11.44 -31.45 37.66
CA LYS A 520 10.32 -31.85 38.53
C LYS A 520 10.87 -32.63 39.72
N VAL A 521 10.45 -32.29 40.94
CA VAL A 521 10.86 -32.94 42.17
C VAL A 521 9.64 -33.21 43.05
N ILE A 522 9.59 -34.41 43.65
CA ILE A 522 8.60 -34.77 44.69
C ILE A 522 9.36 -34.99 46.00
N VAL A 523 9.12 -34.11 46.96
CA VAL A 523 9.68 -34.20 48.31
C VAL A 523 8.70 -34.97 49.19
N LYS A 524 9.21 -36.04 49.84
CA LYS A 524 8.46 -36.94 50.74
C LYS A 524 8.91 -36.78 52.17
#